data_016773dd81f17944413e1baa068abe34
#
_entry.id   016773dd81f17944413e1baa068abe34
#
_cell.length_a   1.000
_cell.length_b   1.000
_cell.length_c   1.000
_cell.angle_alpha   90.00
_cell.angle_beta   90.00
_cell.angle_gamma   90.00
#
_symmetry.space_group_name_H-M   'P 1'
#
loop_
_entity.id
_entity.type
_entity.pdbx_description
1 polymer ?
#
loop_
_entity_poly.entity_id
_entity_poly.type
_entity_poly.pdbx_seq_one_letter_code
_entity_poly.pdbx_strand_id
1 'polypeptide(L)'
;MPLIPIQRLTSSTANVVSAPDRVTAVNSLLAGAPANVVNVGNAPTIWPQLAKFDNDNTVFAAAPNPQFVWSQPTFIPGETHGFAAASLTIPLQLGVINDFLIALTVFADNAVTARIQAVSSLGINLFPVPGLDVDLIAGSLDPTTGLTTDVANPYNWQNVRFYSIPASLGLISINIGVRFIFSFQVTNYFTTGAINTAGLAFAADIYQNLI
;
A
#
# COMPACT_ATOMS: atom_id res chain seq x y z
N MET A 1 -1.85 25.92 7.28
CA MET A 1 -2.73 25.33 8.31
C MET A 1 -2.13 24.01 8.77
N PRO A 2 -2.39 23.53 9.99
CA PRO A 2 -1.87 22.25 10.43
C PRO A 2 -2.59 21.10 9.71
N LEU A 3 -1.81 20.07 9.34
CA LEU A 3 -2.36 18.81 8.84
C LEU A 3 -3.10 18.10 9.97
N ILE A 4 -4.32 17.67 9.69
CA ILE A 4 -5.16 16.94 10.62
C ILE A 4 -4.94 15.45 10.36
N PRO A 5 -4.43 14.67 11.33
CA PRO A 5 -4.27 13.24 11.17
C PRO A 5 -5.64 12.55 11.11
N ILE A 6 -5.84 11.71 10.11
CA ILE A 6 -7.12 11.03 9.87
C ILE A 6 -7.02 9.55 10.22
N GLN A 7 -6.05 8.84 9.62
CA GLN A 7 -5.92 7.40 9.77
C GLN A 7 -4.50 6.94 9.44
N ARG A 8 -4.02 5.91 10.16
CA ARG A 8 -2.98 5.00 9.67
C ARG A 8 -3.64 3.71 9.23
N LEU A 9 -3.39 3.31 7.99
CA LEU A 9 -3.75 2.01 7.46
C LEU A 9 -2.48 1.16 7.37
N THR A 10 -2.49 -0.03 7.98
CA THR A 10 -1.37 -0.97 7.93
C THR A 10 -1.79 -2.28 7.28
N SER A 11 -0.84 -2.95 6.63
CA SER A 11 -1.07 -4.29 6.09
C SER A 11 -1.42 -5.28 7.19
N SER A 12 -2.48 -6.06 6.99
CA SER A 12 -2.88 -7.11 7.93
C SER A 12 -3.75 -8.17 7.25
N THR A 13 -3.87 -9.33 7.90
CA THR A 13 -4.79 -10.39 7.46
C THR A 13 -6.26 -10.00 7.57
N ALA A 14 -6.56 -8.88 8.19
CA ALA A 14 -7.93 -8.39 8.38
C ALA A 14 -8.38 -7.41 7.28
N ASN A 15 -7.46 -6.83 6.51
CA ASN A 15 -7.80 -5.73 5.60
C ASN A 15 -7.19 -5.80 4.20
N VAL A 16 -6.34 -6.79 3.92
CA VAL A 16 -5.70 -6.93 2.61
C VAL A 16 -6.38 -8.03 1.80
N VAL A 17 -6.78 -7.70 0.57
CA VAL A 17 -7.27 -8.63 -0.44
C VAL A 17 -6.16 -8.93 -1.42
N SER A 18 -5.91 -10.20 -1.72
CA SER A 18 -4.98 -10.64 -2.76
C SER A 18 -5.70 -11.25 -3.97
N ALA A 19 -5.07 -11.14 -5.13
CA ALA A 19 -5.51 -11.70 -6.40
C ALA A 19 -4.29 -11.95 -7.31
N PRO A 20 -4.44 -12.61 -8.47
CA PRO A 20 -3.33 -12.83 -9.39
C PRO A 20 -2.66 -11.55 -9.89
N ASP A 21 -3.39 -10.45 -9.93
CA ASP A 21 -2.87 -9.15 -10.33
C ASP A 21 -3.52 -8.00 -9.55
N ARG A 22 -2.91 -6.84 -9.61
CA ARG A 22 -3.33 -5.63 -8.88
C ARG A 22 -4.74 -5.17 -9.24
N VAL A 23 -5.10 -5.20 -10.53
CA VAL A 23 -6.42 -4.74 -11.00
C VAL A 23 -7.51 -5.65 -10.46
N THR A 24 -7.30 -6.95 -10.52
CA THR A 24 -8.21 -7.95 -9.97
C THR A 24 -8.34 -7.82 -8.45
N ALA A 25 -7.25 -7.53 -7.73
CA ALA A 25 -7.30 -7.30 -6.28
C ALA A 25 -8.14 -6.05 -5.93
N VAL A 26 -7.97 -4.95 -6.67
CA VAL A 26 -8.77 -3.73 -6.49
C VAL A 26 -10.25 -4.00 -6.78
N ASN A 27 -10.56 -4.67 -7.88
CA ASN A 27 -11.94 -4.99 -8.24
C ASN A 27 -12.62 -5.90 -7.18
N SER A 28 -11.89 -6.90 -6.69
CA SER A 28 -12.36 -7.78 -5.61
C SER A 28 -12.64 -7.01 -4.32
N LEU A 29 -11.72 -6.12 -3.93
CA LEU A 29 -11.88 -5.26 -2.76
C LEU A 29 -13.11 -4.35 -2.89
N LEU A 30 -13.31 -3.71 -4.05
CA LEU A 30 -14.44 -2.83 -4.32
C LEU A 30 -15.77 -3.60 -4.38
N ALA A 31 -15.74 -4.85 -4.80
CA ALA A 31 -16.90 -5.76 -4.75
C ALA A 31 -17.20 -6.28 -3.33
N GLY A 32 -16.41 -5.91 -2.32
CA GLY A 32 -16.62 -6.32 -0.93
C GLY A 32 -16.04 -7.69 -0.60
N ALA A 33 -15.08 -8.19 -1.36
CA ALA A 33 -14.41 -9.44 -1.02
C ALA A 33 -13.71 -9.32 0.36
N PRO A 34 -13.79 -10.36 1.20
CA PRO A 34 -13.07 -10.38 2.48
C PRO A 34 -11.56 -10.43 2.25
N ALA A 35 -10.80 -10.01 3.26
CA ALA A 35 -9.36 -10.20 3.29
C ALA A 35 -9.04 -11.70 3.17
N ASN A 36 -8.04 -12.04 2.37
CA ASN A 36 -7.69 -13.43 2.03
C ASN A 36 -6.19 -13.68 2.00
N VAL A 37 -5.40 -12.83 2.63
CA VAL A 37 -3.95 -13.00 2.76
C VAL A 37 -3.61 -13.75 4.05
N VAL A 38 -2.41 -14.31 4.09
CA VAL A 38 -1.84 -14.95 5.28
C VAL A 38 -0.74 -14.08 5.86
N ASN A 39 -0.57 -14.11 7.18
CA ASN A 39 0.59 -13.52 7.84
C ASN A 39 1.77 -14.48 7.68
N VAL A 40 2.82 -14.04 7.00
CA VAL A 40 4.02 -14.85 6.76
C VAL A 40 5.13 -14.60 7.78
N GLY A 41 4.80 -13.92 8.85
CA GLY A 41 5.66 -13.69 10.00
C GLY A 41 5.82 -12.21 10.33
N ASN A 42 6.42 -11.95 11.48
CA ASN A 42 6.91 -10.62 11.81
C ASN A 42 8.05 -10.29 10.87
N ALA A 43 8.18 -9.01 10.54
CA ALA A 43 9.32 -8.56 9.75
C ALA A 43 10.59 -9.19 10.31
N PRO A 44 11.35 -9.92 9.49
CA PRO A 44 12.57 -10.56 9.97
C PRO A 44 13.48 -9.53 10.62
N THR A 45 14.24 -9.95 11.61
CA THR A 45 15.21 -9.08 12.30
C THR A 45 16.25 -8.44 11.37
N ILE A 46 16.35 -8.97 10.15
CA ILE A 46 17.18 -8.39 9.08
C ILE A 46 16.62 -7.08 8.49
N TRP A 47 15.35 -6.73 8.79
CA TRP A 47 14.73 -5.47 8.34
C TRP A 47 14.39 -4.54 9.50
N PRO A 48 15.41 -4.02 10.22
CA PRO A 48 15.20 -3.19 11.40
C PRO A 48 14.46 -1.89 11.09
N GLN A 49 14.39 -1.49 9.81
CA GLN A 49 13.64 -0.32 9.39
C GLN A 49 12.13 -0.44 9.67
N LEU A 50 11.59 -1.66 9.73
CA LEU A 50 10.19 -1.88 10.07
C LEU A 50 9.93 -1.80 11.58
N ALA A 51 10.93 -2.05 12.41
CA ALA A 51 10.82 -1.96 13.87
C ALA A 51 10.52 -0.55 14.39
N LYS A 52 10.75 0.49 13.59
CA LYS A 52 10.40 1.86 13.98
C LYS A 52 8.90 2.10 14.16
N PHE A 53 8.05 1.24 13.60
CA PHE A 53 6.63 1.28 13.88
C PHE A 53 6.26 0.71 15.25
N ASP A 54 7.13 -0.08 15.88
CA ASP A 54 6.90 -0.68 17.20
C ASP A 54 6.94 0.36 18.32
N ASN A 55 7.65 1.48 18.12
CA ASN A 55 7.83 2.54 19.10
C ASN A 55 7.40 3.91 18.55
N ASP A 56 6.35 3.91 17.77
CA ASP A 56 5.82 5.14 17.18
C ASP A 56 5.10 5.98 18.25
N ASN A 57 5.66 7.15 18.58
CA ASN A 57 5.05 8.12 19.50
C ASN A 57 4.22 9.18 18.78
N THR A 58 3.81 8.93 17.54
CA THR A 58 2.96 9.83 16.78
C THR A 58 1.49 9.72 17.23
N VAL A 59 0.65 10.55 16.62
CA VAL A 59 -0.80 10.52 16.82
C VAL A 59 -1.44 9.18 16.40
N PHE A 60 -0.71 8.32 15.69
CA PHE A 60 -1.13 7.00 15.25
C PHE A 60 -0.57 5.85 16.10
N ALA A 61 0.02 6.14 17.25
CA ALA A 61 0.64 5.12 18.12
C ALA A 61 -0.28 3.95 18.50
N ALA A 62 -1.60 4.17 18.48
CA ALA A 62 -2.59 3.12 18.74
C ALA A 62 -2.89 2.23 17.51
N ALA A 63 -2.40 2.59 16.32
CA ALA A 63 -2.60 1.77 15.13
C ALA A 63 -1.73 0.49 15.23
N PRO A 64 -2.26 -0.66 14.76
CA PRO A 64 -1.49 -1.90 14.78
C PRO A 64 -0.27 -1.81 13.87
N ASN A 65 0.80 -2.48 14.26
CA ASN A 65 1.99 -2.61 13.43
C ASN A 65 1.68 -3.34 12.12
N PRO A 66 2.36 -3.00 11.01
CA PRO A 66 2.20 -3.72 9.76
C PRO A 66 2.55 -5.20 9.92
N GLN A 67 1.68 -6.07 9.42
CA GLN A 67 1.96 -7.48 9.26
C GLN A 67 2.63 -7.72 7.90
N PHE A 68 3.52 -8.70 7.86
CA PHE A 68 4.09 -9.19 6.62
C PHE A 68 3.11 -10.19 6.01
N VAL A 69 2.49 -9.84 4.89
CA VAL A 69 1.40 -10.62 4.30
C VAL A 69 1.76 -11.16 2.93
N TRP A 70 1.22 -12.33 2.59
CA TRP A 70 1.32 -12.96 1.29
C TRP A 70 0.01 -13.63 0.90
N SER A 71 -0.13 -14.02 -0.35
CA SER A 71 -1.35 -14.66 -0.86
C SER A 71 -1.58 -16.06 -0.30
N GLN A 72 -0.50 -16.75 0.08
CA GLN A 72 -0.50 -18.16 0.54
C GLN A 72 0.70 -18.42 1.45
N PRO A 73 0.68 -19.50 2.27
CA PRO A 73 1.76 -19.76 3.22
C PRO A 73 3.05 -20.34 2.56
N THR A 74 2.99 -20.69 1.28
CA THR A 74 4.13 -21.23 0.51
C THR A 74 4.57 -20.19 -0.51
N PHE A 75 5.87 -20.06 -0.73
CA PHE A 75 6.46 -19.11 -1.66
C PHE A 75 6.94 -19.83 -2.92
N ILE A 76 6.50 -19.38 -4.08
CA ILE A 76 6.91 -19.92 -5.38
C ILE A 76 7.85 -18.91 -6.04
N PRO A 77 9.08 -19.28 -6.39
CA PRO A 77 10.00 -18.40 -7.09
C PRO A 77 9.41 -17.92 -8.42
N GLY A 78 9.50 -16.62 -8.68
CA GLY A 78 9.01 -15.99 -9.91
C GLY A 78 7.51 -15.66 -9.90
N GLU A 79 6.77 -15.97 -8.81
CA GLU A 79 5.35 -15.62 -8.75
C GLU A 79 5.12 -14.12 -8.56
N THR A 80 3.99 -13.67 -9.05
CA THR A 80 3.54 -12.29 -8.90
C THR A 80 2.11 -12.27 -8.41
N HIS A 81 1.83 -11.42 -7.41
CA HIS A 81 0.49 -11.25 -6.85
C HIS A 81 0.11 -9.78 -6.75
N GLY A 82 -1.18 -9.51 -6.94
CA GLY A 82 -1.81 -8.23 -6.64
C GLY A 82 -2.36 -8.20 -5.22
N PHE A 83 -2.23 -7.05 -4.56
CA PHE A 83 -2.79 -6.81 -3.23
C PHE A 83 -3.53 -5.48 -3.23
N ALA A 84 -4.61 -5.38 -2.45
CA ALA A 84 -5.35 -4.15 -2.28
C ALA A 84 -5.90 -4.01 -0.86
N ALA A 85 -5.88 -2.78 -0.36
CA ALA A 85 -6.51 -2.39 0.90
C ALA A 85 -7.15 -1.00 0.77
N ALA A 86 -8.17 -0.72 1.58
CA ALA A 86 -8.85 0.56 1.56
C ALA A 86 -8.79 1.27 2.90
N SER A 87 -8.68 2.60 2.86
CA SER A 87 -8.93 3.44 4.03
C SER A 87 -10.40 3.33 4.49
N LEU A 88 -10.67 3.79 5.69
CA LEU A 88 -12.03 4.15 6.07
C LEU A 88 -12.56 5.25 5.15
N THR A 89 -13.88 5.40 5.11
CA THR A 89 -14.50 6.52 4.40
C THR A 89 -14.24 7.81 5.17
N ILE A 90 -13.62 8.77 4.50
CA ILE A 90 -13.32 10.09 5.05
C ILE A 90 -14.38 11.06 4.50
N PRO A 91 -15.18 11.69 5.37
CA PRO A 91 -16.16 12.67 4.93
C PRO A 91 -15.46 13.90 4.34
N LEU A 92 -15.92 14.34 3.18
CA LEU A 92 -15.43 15.56 2.55
C LEU A 92 -16.27 16.76 3.02
N GLN A 93 -15.60 17.86 3.29
CA GLN A 93 -16.30 19.09 3.70
C GLN A 93 -16.78 19.86 2.49
N LEU A 94 -18.04 20.30 2.56
CA LEU A 94 -18.65 21.13 1.52
C LEU A 94 -18.13 22.56 1.57
N GLY A 95 -17.92 23.15 0.39
CA GLY A 95 -17.58 24.57 0.26
C GLY A 95 -16.14 24.91 0.63
N VAL A 96 -15.29 23.90 0.85
CA VAL A 96 -13.85 24.07 1.11
C VAL A 96 -13.03 23.16 0.19
N ILE A 97 -11.78 23.51 -0.01
CA ILE A 97 -10.84 22.65 -0.72
C ILE A 97 -10.42 21.52 0.24
N ASN A 98 -10.59 20.29 -0.21
CA ASN A 98 -10.20 19.11 0.54
C ASN A 98 -8.87 18.58 0.01
N ASP A 99 -7.78 18.94 0.67
CA ASP A 99 -6.44 18.50 0.37
C ASP A 99 -6.02 17.39 1.32
N PHE A 100 -5.22 16.48 0.82
CA PHE A 100 -4.66 15.37 1.59
C PHE A 100 -3.15 15.29 1.41
N LEU A 101 -2.49 14.81 2.45
CA LEU A 101 -1.13 14.31 2.38
C LEU A 101 -1.15 12.84 2.79
N ILE A 102 -0.65 11.98 1.92
CA ILE A 102 -0.53 10.55 2.18
C ILE A 102 0.96 10.21 2.29
N ALA A 103 1.38 9.78 3.47
CA ALA A 103 2.73 9.27 3.71
C ALA A 103 2.67 7.73 3.63
N LEU A 104 3.10 7.17 2.51
CA LEU A 104 3.13 5.72 2.28
C LEU A 104 4.54 5.18 2.55
N THR A 105 4.62 4.24 3.47
CA THR A 105 5.78 3.39 3.69
C THR A 105 5.48 2.02 3.15
N VAL A 106 6.31 1.49 2.26
CA VAL A 106 6.14 0.16 1.69
C VAL A 106 7.44 -0.62 1.71
N PHE A 107 7.32 -1.88 2.01
CA PHE A 107 8.35 -2.90 1.93
C PHE A 107 7.81 -4.12 1.21
N ALA A 108 8.57 -4.66 0.29
CA ALA A 108 8.22 -5.91 -0.40
C ALA A 108 9.47 -6.75 -0.64
N ASP A 109 9.30 -8.03 -0.49
CA ASP A 109 10.26 -9.03 -0.91
C ASP A 109 9.67 -9.74 -2.14
N ASN A 110 10.05 -9.40 -3.39
CA ASN A 110 11.18 -8.53 -3.74
C ASN A 110 10.75 -7.18 -4.35
N ALA A 111 10.22 -7.13 -5.57
CA ALA A 111 9.83 -5.90 -6.24
C ALA A 111 8.37 -5.55 -5.99
N VAL A 112 8.07 -4.27 -5.96
CA VAL A 112 6.70 -3.77 -5.83
C VAL A 112 6.45 -2.58 -6.75
N THR A 113 5.26 -2.58 -7.35
CA THR A 113 4.65 -1.38 -7.91
C THR A 113 3.42 -1.05 -7.09
N ALA A 114 3.42 0.09 -6.43
CA ALA A 114 2.29 0.57 -5.65
C ALA A 114 1.52 1.65 -6.41
N ARG A 115 0.21 1.74 -6.16
CA ARG A 115 -0.65 2.81 -6.68
C ARG A 115 -1.68 3.18 -5.63
N ILE A 116 -2.01 4.47 -5.56
CA ILE A 116 -3.08 4.99 -4.72
C ILE A 116 -4.15 5.58 -5.61
N GLN A 117 -5.40 5.24 -5.34
CA GLN A 117 -6.58 5.74 -6.07
C GLN A 117 -7.56 6.34 -5.08
N ALA A 118 -8.23 7.43 -5.47
CA ALA A 118 -9.34 7.99 -4.70
C ALA A 118 -10.67 7.50 -5.29
N VAL A 119 -11.49 6.88 -4.46
CA VAL A 119 -12.84 6.44 -4.85
C VAL A 119 -13.87 7.08 -3.93
N SER A 120 -15.08 7.27 -4.44
CA SER A 120 -16.20 7.70 -3.60
C SER A 120 -16.56 6.62 -2.58
N SER A 121 -17.36 6.97 -1.58
CA SER A 121 -17.93 6.01 -0.63
C SER A 121 -18.72 4.87 -1.30
N LEU A 122 -19.12 5.05 -2.55
CA LEU A 122 -19.81 4.02 -3.35
C LEU A 122 -18.85 3.18 -4.21
N GLY A 123 -17.53 3.37 -4.10
CA GLY A 123 -16.53 2.62 -4.86
C GLY A 123 -16.35 3.10 -6.31
N ILE A 124 -16.94 4.23 -6.68
CA ILE A 124 -16.77 4.82 -8.02
C ILE A 124 -15.49 5.67 -8.00
N ASN A 125 -14.63 5.49 -8.99
CA ASN A 125 -13.44 6.32 -9.15
C ASN A 125 -13.88 7.78 -9.17
N LEU A 126 -13.31 8.57 -8.29
CA LEU A 126 -13.35 10.01 -8.40
C LEU A 126 -12.46 10.39 -9.60
N PHE A 127 -12.79 11.51 -10.22
CA PHE A 127 -12.03 12.06 -11.36
C PHE A 127 -10.50 11.99 -11.11
N PRO A 128 -9.65 12.09 -12.14
CA PRO A 128 -8.20 12.06 -11.96
C PRO A 128 -7.75 13.06 -10.91
N VAL A 129 -7.21 12.57 -9.80
CA VAL A 129 -6.69 13.39 -8.70
C VAL A 129 -5.21 13.59 -8.95
N PRO A 130 -4.72 14.82 -9.12
CA PRO A 130 -3.30 15.09 -9.28
C PRO A 130 -2.48 14.45 -8.15
N GLY A 131 -1.42 13.74 -8.51
CA GLY A 131 -0.56 13.01 -7.58
C GLY A 131 -1.01 11.57 -7.27
N LEU A 132 -2.25 11.21 -7.59
CA LEU A 132 -2.75 9.84 -7.50
C LEU A 132 -2.74 9.13 -8.86
N ASP A 133 -3.07 7.84 -8.88
CA ASP A 133 -3.10 6.98 -10.07
C ASP A 133 -1.76 6.87 -10.83
N VAL A 134 -0.65 7.16 -10.15
CA VAL A 134 0.70 6.98 -10.66
C VAL A 134 1.34 5.75 -10.04
N ASP A 135 2.19 5.07 -10.80
CA ASP A 135 2.93 3.92 -10.32
C ASP A 135 4.15 4.36 -9.51
N LEU A 136 4.20 3.92 -8.26
CA LEU A 136 5.31 4.09 -7.34
C LEU A 136 6.12 2.79 -7.38
N ILE A 137 7.29 2.82 -8.00
CA ILE A 137 8.07 1.62 -8.29
C ILE A 137 9.22 1.49 -7.30
N ALA A 138 9.36 0.31 -6.73
CA ALA A 138 10.53 -0.11 -5.97
C ALA A 138 11.04 -1.45 -6.50
N GLY A 139 12.29 -1.48 -6.92
CA GLY A 139 12.87 -2.57 -7.70
C GLY A 139 12.75 -2.32 -9.20
N SER A 140 13.62 -2.94 -9.97
CA SER A 140 13.57 -2.89 -11.43
C SER A 140 12.93 -4.17 -11.96
N LEU A 141 12.02 -4.08 -12.91
CA LEU A 141 11.47 -5.23 -13.62
C LEU A 141 12.14 -5.30 -15.00
N ASP A 142 12.73 -6.43 -15.33
CA ASP A 142 13.14 -6.70 -16.69
C ASP A 142 11.87 -6.74 -17.57
N PRO A 143 11.74 -5.85 -18.56
CA PRO A 143 10.52 -5.79 -19.37
C PRO A 143 10.31 -7.04 -20.22
N THR A 144 11.36 -7.85 -20.43
CA THR A 144 11.30 -9.08 -21.24
C THR A 144 10.90 -10.28 -20.42
N THR A 145 11.42 -10.41 -19.21
CA THR A 145 11.19 -11.58 -18.33
C THR A 145 10.23 -11.28 -17.20
N GLY A 146 9.91 -10.01 -16.96
CA GLY A 146 9.15 -9.56 -15.77
C GLY A 146 9.93 -9.71 -14.47
N LEU A 147 11.15 -10.24 -14.54
CA LEU A 147 12.03 -10.49 -13.40
C LEU A 147 13.04 -9.36 -13.29
N THR A 148 13.40 -9.02 -12.09
CA THR A 148 14.47 -8.06 -11.92
C THR A 148 15.79 -8.72 -11.72
N THR A 149 16.77 -7.96 -12.10
CA THR A 149 18.17 -8.22 -11.83
C THR A 149 18.64 -7.27 -10.73
N ASP A 150 18.09 -7.36 -9.54
CA ASP A 150 18.73 -6.72 -8.38
C ASP A 150 20.00 -7.51 -8.02
N VAL A 151 21.01 -7.32 -8.87
CA VAL A 151 22.30 -8.01 -8.73
C VAL A 151 23.29 -7.25 -7.85
N ALA A 152 22.93 -6.06 -7.38
CA ALA A 152 23.79 -5.19 -6.58
C ALA A 152 23.14 -4.80 -5.26
N ASN A 153 23.94 -4.82 -4.19
CA ASN A 153 23.54 -4.29 -2.88
C ASN A 153 23.33 -2.75 -2.91
N PRO A 154 22.35 -2.20 -2.17
CA PRO A 154 21.34 -2.92 -1.40
C PRO A 154 20.23 -3.46 -2.31
N TYR A 155 19.95 -4.74 -2.18
CA TYR A 155 18.82 -5.37 -2.89
C TYR A 155 17.50 -4.71 -2.49
N ASN A 156 16.50 -4.74 -3.37
CA ASN A 156 15.24 -4.06 -3.10
C ASN A 156 14.56 -4.55 -1.81
N TRP A 157 14.60 -5.83 -1.53
CA TRP A 157 14.10 -6.43 -0.29
C TRP A 157 14.84 -5.97 0.98
N GLN A 158 15.96 -5.26 0.87
CA GLN A 158 16.68 -4.66 1.98
C GLN A 158 16.24 -3.21 2.26
N ASN A 159 15.36 -2.64 1.43
CA ASN A 159 14.98 -1.25 1.50
C ASN A 159 13.49 -1.06 1.79
N VAL A 160 13.19 -0.24 2.78
CA VAL A 160 11.86 0.33 2.97
C VAL A 160 11.74 1.60 2.14
N ARG A 161 10.69 1.71 1.34
CA ARG A 161 10.43 2.90 0.53
C ARG A 161 9.43 3.82 1.22
N PHE A 162 9.70 5.11 1.12
CA PHE A 162 8.88 6.17 1.69
C PHE A 162 8.43 7.11 0.58
N TYR A 163 7.14 7.33 0.50
CA TYR A 163 6.54 8.25 -0.46
C TYR A 163 5.70 9.29 0.30
N SER A 164 5.83 10.55 -0.10
CA SER A 164 4.99 11.64 0.39
C SER A 164 4.18 12.18 -0.78
N ILE A 165 2.88 11.96 -0.76
CA ILE A 165 2.00 12.13 -1.91
C ILE A 165 0.93 13.16 -1.55
N PRO A 166 1.03 14.39 -2.07
CA PRO A 166 -0.05 15.35 -1.96
C PRO A 166 -1.19 14.97 -2.93
N ALA A 167 -2.42 15.11 -2.49
CA ALA A 167 -3.61 14.88 -3.30
C ALA A 167 -4.65 15.94 -3.01
N SER A 168 -5.15 16.61 -4.04
CA SER A 168 -6.20 17.62 -3.90
C SER A 168 -7.47 17.15 -4.59
N LEU A 169 -8.55 17.04 -3.83
CA LEU A 169 -9.88 16.76 -4.37
C LEU A 169 -10.63 18.03 -4.79
N GLY A 170 -10.01 19.19 -4.56
CA GLY A 170 -10.60 20.48 -4.91
C GLY A 170 -11.83 20.84 -4.07
N LEU A 171 -12.60 21.78 -4.59
CA LEU A 171 -13.83 22.25 -3.97
C LEU A 171 -14.96 21.24 -4.18
N ILE A 172 -15.51 20.73 -3.09
CA ILE A 172 -16.60 19.75 -3.12
C ILE A 172 -17.94 20.47 -2.95
N SER A 173 -18.87 20.21 -3.89
CA SER A 173 -20.22 20.79 -3.90
C SER A 173 -21.31 19.78 -3.52
N ILE A 174 -20.98 18.52 -3.32
CA ILE A 174 -21.91 17.45 -2.94
C ILE A 174 -21.42 16.73 -1.69
N ASN A 175 -22.35 16.23 -0.88
CA ASN A 175 -22.01 15.48 0.34
C ASN A 175 -21.59 14.05 -0.02
N ILE A 176 -20.31 13.84 -0.16
CA ILE A 176 -19.69 12.52 -0.44
C ILE A 176 -18.55 12.25 0.52
N GLY A 177 -18.21 10.98 0.68
CA GLY A 177 -16.98 10.56 1.33
C GLY A 177 -15.98 10.06 0.30
N VAL A 178 -14.70 10.12 0.64
CA VAL A 178 -13.61 9.52 -0.12
C VAL A 178 -13.04 8.33 0.62
N ARG A 179 -12.62 7.32 -0.14
CA ARG A 179 -11.77 6.24 0.32
C ARG A 179 -10.52 6.21 -0.55
N PHE A 180 -9.38 6.02 0.07
CA PHE A 180 -8.14 5.78 -0.66
C PHE A 180 -7.91 4.28 -0.78
N ILE A 181 -7.73 3.80 -2.01
CA ILE A 181 -7.39 2.42 -2.30
C ILE A 181 -5.88 2.35 -2.52
N PHE A 182 -5.22 1.58 -1.69
CA PHE A 182 -3.81 1.25 -1.80
C PHE A 182 -3.68 -0.10 -2.48
N SER A 183 -3.05 -0.12 -3.64
CA SER A 183 -2.91 -1.34 -4.42
C SER A 183 -1.45 -1.59 -4.79
N PHE A 184 -1.08 -2.85 -4.80
CA PHE A 184 0.30 -3.28 -4.97
C PHE A 184 0.36 -4.46 -5.94
N GLN A 185 1.36 -4.43 -6.82
CA GLN A 185 1.77 -5.58 -7.60
C GLN A 185 3.13 -5.99 -7.05
N VAL A 186 3.24 -7.19 -6.48
CA VAL A 186 4.47 -7.67 -5.85
C VAL A 186 4.97 -8.88 -6.61
N THR A 187 6.24 -8.87 -6.96
CA THR A 187 6.91 -9.96 -7.64
C THR A 187 7.97 -10.55 -6.72
N ASN A 188 7.84 -11.84 -6.46
CA ASN A 188 8.85 -12.66 -5.80
C ASN A 188 9.86 -13.13 -6.85
N TYR A 189 11.13 -12.78 -6.68
CA TYR A 189 12.15 -13.09 -7.68
C TYR A 189 12.40 -14.58 -7.80
N PHE A 190 12.80 -14.97 -8.99
CA PHE A 190 13.30 -16.32 -9.20
C PHE A 190 14.64 -16.50 -8.47
N THR A 191 14.70 -17.43 -7.56
CA THR A 191 15.92 -17.79 -6.83
C THR A 191 16.27 -19.25 -7.06
N THR A 192 17.55 -19.52 -7.21
CA THR A 192 18.09 -20.90 -7.23
C THR A 192 18.55 -21.35 -5.85
N GLY A 193 18.44 -20.51 -4.83
CA GLY A 193 18.80 -20.80 -3.45
C GLY A 193 17.78 -21.68 -2.73
N ALA A 194 18.22 -22.29 -1.63
CA ALA A 194 17.36 -23.13 -0.80
C ALA A 194 16.33 -22.34 0.02
N ILE A 195 16.52 -21.02 0.15
CA ILE A 195 15.64 -20.14 0.91
C ILE A 195 15.00 -19.17 -0.09
N ASN A 196 13.69 -19.21 -0.13
CA ASN A 196 12.87 -18.25 -0.86
C ASN A 196 11.85 -17.66 0.10
N THR A 197 11.78 -16.34 0.17
CA THR A 197 10.84 -15.59 0.98
C THR A 197 10.08 -14.65 0.08
N ALA A 198 8.86 -14.32 0.44
CA ALA A 198 8.05 -13.33 -0.25
C ALA A 198 7.15 -12.62 0.76
N GLY A 199 6.80 -11.39 0.49
CA GLY A 199 5.90 -10.67 1.36
C GLY A 199 5.74 -9.20 1.02
N LEU A 200 4.68 -8.64 1.55
CA LEU A 200 4.35 -7.22 1.49
C LEU A 200 4.04 -6.71 2.90
N ALA A 201 4.67 -5.62 3.28
CA ALA A 201 4.25 -4.83 4.43
C ALA A 201 4.13 -3.35 4.05
N PHE A 202 3.10 -2.68 4.52
CA PHE A 202 2.94 -1.25 4.30
C PHE A 202 2.26 -0.56 5.48
N ALA A 203 2.54 0.73 5.62
CA ALA A 203 1.80 1.66 6.45
C ALA A 203 1.51 2.93 5.64
N ALA A 204 0.28 3.40 5.68
CA ALA A 204 -0.14 4.62 5.02
C ALA A 204 -0.78 5.57 6.04
N ASP A 205 -0.13 6.69 6.28
CA ASP A 205 -0.63 7.76 7.14
C ASP A 205 -1.35 8.79 6.28
N ILE A 206 -2.62 9.02 6.59
CA ILE A 206 -3.48 9.93 5.86
C ILE A 206 -3.73 11.15 6.73
N TYR A 207 -3.39 12.31 6.19
CA TYR A 207 -3.65 13.62 6.78
C TYR A 207 -4.55 14.42 5.86
N GLN A 208 -5.41 15.25 6.44
CA GLN A 208 -6.27 16.19 5.72
C GLN A 208 -5.88 17.61 6.05
N ASN A 209 -5.94 18.48 5.06
CA ASN A 209 -5.85 19.93 5.19
C ASN A 209 -7.09 20.53 4.54
N LEU A 210 -7.77 21.43 5.25
CA LEU A 210 -8.99 22.10 4.79
C LEU A 210 -8.66 23.57 4.57
N ILE A 211 -8.85 24.06 3.35
CA ILE A 211 -8.54 25.43 2.93
C ILE A 211 -9.80 26.12 2.41
#